data_80474ddd3a1f7518b47f17a4631ab7ad
#
_entry.id   80474ddd3a1f7518b47f17a4631ab7ad
#
_cell.length_a   1.000
_cell.length_b   1.000
_cell.length_c   1.000
_cell.angle_alpha   90.00
_cell.angle_beta   90.00
_cell.angle_gamma   90.00
#
_symmetry.space_group_name_H-M   'P 1'
#
loop_
_entity.id
_entity.type
_entity.pdbx_description
1 polymer ?
#
loop_
_entity_poly.entity_id
_entity_poly.type
_entity_poly.pdbx_seq_one_letter_code
_entity_poly.pdbx_strand_id
1 'polypeptide(L)'
;MVISEQMHTRSIILFFLLTLPIGLLGQTYARKLGSDWSRAAERVEERREAWGEVFRSLDVDAVECEAIIFPEQLRFSRLQDGMEQAALQGLYVTGGKERANFSIGLFQMKPSFVEQVEAAWMKSPLRHEYRLYFDLKDHREQRRRRLERMQDEQWQCVYLALFVKLLDERLPALATMEGEERIRLLATAYNMSFTASLEELQAAKHRQTFHLDLFPSKSTEYYEYAGIAVEWYRNGK
;
A
#
# COMPACT_ATOMS: atom_id res chain seq x y z
N MET A 1 17.53 -88.31 0.54
CA MET A 1 16.28 -87.80 1.06
C MET A 1 16.65 -86.49 1.80
N VAL A 2 16.64 -85.36 1.08
CA VAL A 2 17.10 -84.10 1.59
C VAL A 2 15.85 -83.16 1.56
N ILE A 3 15.42 -82.77 2.75
CA ILE A 3 14.30 -81.90 2.95
C ILE A 3 14.83 -80.47 2.85
N SER A 4 14.33 -79.68 1.84
CA SER A 4 14.64 -78.30 1.65
C SER A 4 13.65 -77.42 2.49
N GLU A 5 14.17 -76.71 3.49
CA GLU A 5 13.46 -75.65 4.20
C GLU A 5 13.48 -74.38 3.38
N GLN A 6 12.31 -73.96 2.94
CA GLN A 6 12.12 -72.60 2.37
C GLN A 6 11.86 -71.58 3.51
N MET A 7 12.84 -70.71 3.75
CA MET A 7 12.67 -69.55 4.59
C MET A 7 11.90 -68.49 3.83
N HIS A 8 10.70 -68.17 4.30
CA HIS A 8 9.90 -66.98 3.83
C HIS A 8 10.39 -65.71 4.53
N THR A 9 11.14 -64.94 3.80
CA THR A 9 11.54 -63.57 4.23
C THR A 9 10.34 -62.65 4.08
N ARG A 10 9.69 -62.34 5.20
CA ARG A 10 8.66 -61.30 5.23
C ARG A 10 9.32 -59.90 5.20
N SER A 11 9.25 -59.23 4.05
CA SER A 11 9.62 -57.83 3.91
C SER A 11 8.62 -56.97 4.68
N ILE A 12 9.06 -56.37 5.78
CA ILE A 12 8.31 -55.35 6.49
C ILE A 12 8.58 -54.04 5.76
N ILE A 13 7.60 -53.61 4.95
CA ILE A 13 7.60 -52.23 4.36
C ILE A 13 7.22 -51.29 5.47
N LEU A 14 8.22 -50.59 6.02
CA LEU A 14 8.03 -49.52 6.99
C LEU A 14 7.57 -48.28 6.23
N PHE A 15 6.27 -47.98 6.26
CA PHE A 15 5.70 -46.72 5.77
C PHE A 15 6.15 -45.62 6.72
N PHE A 16 7.21 -44.90 6.34
CA PHE A 16 7.51 -43.59 6.93
C PHE A 16 6.44 -42.62 6.47
N LEU A 17 5.40 -42.42 7.27
CA LEU A 17 4.54 -41.27 7.19
C LEU A 17 5.41 -40.04 7.51
N LEU A 18 5.89 -39.35 6.46
CA LEU A 18 6.41 -38.01 6.56
C LEU A 18 5.22 -37.11 7.01
N THR A 19 5.06 -36.93 8.31
CA THR A 19 4.31 -35.83 8.86
C THR A 19 5.09 -34.59 8.53
N LEU A 20 4.79 -33.97 7.36
CA LEU A 20 5.17 -32.61 7.11
C LEU A 20 4.64 -31.79 8.31
N PRO A 21 5.50 -30.99 8.99
CA PRO A 21 4.99 -30.08 9.98
C PRO A 21 3.95 -29.23 9.25
N ILE A 22 2.70 -29.32 9.68
CA ILE A 22 1.69 -28.30 9.39
C ILE A 22 2.29 -27.06 10.04
N GLY A 23 3.14 -26.36 9.24
CA GLY A 23 3.76 -25.12 9.66
C GLY A 23 2.65 -24.28 10.24
N LEU A 24 2.92 -23.64 11.36
CA LEU A 24 2.10 -22.57 11.89
C LEU A 24 1.83 -21.58 10.73
N LEU A 25 0.75 -21.83 10.00
CA LEU A 25 0.17 -20.87 9.08
C LEU A 25 -0.34 -19.77 9.99
N GLY A 26 0.54 -18.81 10.28
CA GLY A 26 0.16 -17.58 10.95
C GLY A 26 -1.12 -17.08 10.28
N GLN A 27 -2.09 -16.66 11.08
CA GLN A 27 -3.36 -16.19 10.54
C GLN A 27 -3.08 -15.05 9.56
N THR A 28 -3.42 -15.26 8.27
CA THR A 28 -3.23 -14.24 7.23
C THR A 28 -4.10 -13.02 7.51
N TYR A 29 -3.69 -11.84 7.03
CA TYR A 29 -4.51 -10.63 7.16
C TYR A 29 -5.86 -10.80 6.48
N ALA A 30 -5.93 -11.48 5.34
CA ALA A 30 -7.18 -11.79 4.67
C ALA A 30 -8.17 -12.54 5.57
N ARG A 31 -7.69 -13.55 6.30
CA ARG A 31 -8.53 -14.28 7.26
C ARG A 31 -8.90 -13.44 8.47
N LYS A 32 -7.94 -12.69 9.00
CA LYS A 32 -8.13 -11.85 10.19
C LYS A 32 -9.12 -10.71 9.94
N LEU A 33 -9.04 -10.07 8.77
CA LEU A 33 -9.86 -8.93 8.37
C LEU A 33 -11.19 -9.33 7.70
N GLY A 34 -11.32 -10.58 7.24
CA GLY A 34 -12.56 -11.17 6.76
C GLY A 34 -13.31 -10.29 5.74
N SER A 35 -14.52 -9.83 6.10
CA SER A 35 -15.34 -9.02 5.20
C SER A 35 -14.76 -7.65 4.84
N ASP A 36 -13.92 -7.05 5.70
CA ASP A 36 -13.23 -5.80 5.37
C ASP A 36 -12.23 -6.03 4.23
N TRP A 37 -11.49 -7.15 4.28
CA TRP A 37 -10.59 -7.56 3.20
C TRP A 37 -11.34 -7.80 1.90
N SER A 38 -12.45 -8.56 1.94
CA SER A 38 -13.22 -8.87 0.74
C SER A 38 -13.78 -7.62 0.06
N ARG A 39 -14.33 -6.67 0.84
CA ARG A 39 -14.81 -5.39 0.30
C ARG A 39 -13.70 -4.52 -0.28
N ALA A 40 -12.53 -4.52 0.34
CA ALA A 40 -11.36 -3.80 -0.18
C ALA A 40 -10.86 -4.44 -1.48
N ALA A 41 -10.80 -5.76 -1.54
CA ALA A 41 -10.40 -6.53 -2.72
C ALA A 41 -11.35 -6.26 -3.90
N GLU A 42 -12.66 -6.38 -3.69
CA GLU A 42 -13.68 -6.09 -4.71
C GLU A 42 -13.53 -4.67 -5.28
N ARG A 43 -13.31 -3.68 -4.42
CA ARG A 43 -13.11 -2.29 -4.84
C ARG A 43 -11.89 -2.11 -5.72
N VAL A 44 -10.77 -2.78 -5.40
CA VAL A 44 -9.55 -2.73 -6.23
C VAL A 44 -9.79 -3.44 -7.56
N GLU A 45 -10.41 -4.63 -7.55
CA GLU A 45 -10.71 -5.38 -8.77
C GLU A 45 -11.59 -4.59 -9.75
N GLU A 46 -12.64 -3.93 -9.26
CA GLU A 46 -13.54 -3.10 -10.08
C GLU A 46 -12.81 -1.95 -10.79
N ARG A 47 -11.69 -1.49 -10.23
CA ARG A 47 -10.94 -0.31 -10.70
C ARG A 47 -9.61 -0.65 -11.35
N ARG A 48 -9.19 -1.90 -11.27
CA ARG A 48 -7.85 -2.36 -11.70
C ARG A 48 -7.49 -1.91 -13.11
N GLU A 49 -8.41 -2.05 -14.07
CA GLU A 49 -8.16 -1.67 -15.44
C GLU A 49 -7.93 -0.16 -15.57
N ALA A 50 -8.84 0.65 -15.02
CA ALA A 50 -8.76 2.11 -15.09
C ALA A 50 -7.52 2.66 -14.37
N TRP A 51 -7.21 2.15 -13.18
CA TRP A 51 -5.99 2.54 -12.47
C TRP A 51 -4.73 2.07 -13.20
N GLY A 52 -4.75 0.84 -13.73
CA GLY A 52 -3.64 0.27 -14.49
C GLY A 52 -3.30 1.06 -15.75
N GLU A 53 -4.28 1.65 -16.43
CA GLU A 53 -4.03 2.55 -17.56
C GLU A 53 -3.22 3.78 -17.15
N VAL A 54 -3.58 4.42 -16.02
CA VAL A 54 -2.85 5.58 -15.50
C VAL A 54 -1.44 5.18 -15.09
N PHE A 55 -1.27 4.08 -14.36
CA PHE A 55 0.04 3.61 -13.91
C PHE A 55 0.96 3.28 -15.09
N ARG A 56 0.46 2.57 -16.09
CA ARG A 56 1.22 2.27 -17.32
C ARG A 56 1.61 3.52 -18.10
N SER A 57 0.73 4.54 -18.15
CA SER A 57 1.03 5.80 -18.83
C SER A 57 2.16 6.60 -18.18
N LEU A 58 2.46 6.29 -16.92
CA LEU A 58 3.54 6.87 -16.13
C LEU A 58 4.69 5.88 -15.87
N ASP A 59 4.74 4.76 -16.60
CA ASP A 59 5.79 3.71 -16.49
C ASP A 59 6.04 3.24 -15.06
N VAL A 60 4.98 2.96 -14.30
CA VAL A 60 5.05 2.31 -13.00
C VAL A 60 4.27 1.00 -13.00
N ASP A 61 4.71 0.05 -12.18
CA ASP A 61 4.05 -1.24 -12.04
C ASP A 61 2.71 -1.09 -11.31
N ALA A 62 1.62 -1.48 -11.98
CA ALA A 62 0.27 -1.38 -11.43
C ALA A 62 0.07 -2.29 -10.22
N VAL A 63 0.68 -3.49 -10.21
CA VAL A 63 0.56 -4.44 -9.10
C VAL A 63 1.27 -3.92 -7.85
N GLU A 64 2.43 -3.27 -8.02
CA GLU A 64 3.12 -2.58 -6.92
C GLU A 64 2.25 -1.44 -6.36
N CYS A 65 1.70 -0.60 -7.24
CA CYS A 65 0.84 0.52 -6.84
C CYS A 65 -0.41 0.05 -6.10
N GLU A 66 -1.10 -0.97 -6.60
CA GLU A 66 -2.25 -1.57 -5.92
C GLU A 66 -1.88 -2.08 -4.52
N ALA A 67 -0.74 -2.77 -4.40
CA ALA A 67 -0.28 -3.30 -3.13
C ALA A 67 0.02 -2.19 -2.11
N ILE A 68 0.66 -1.10 -2.54
CA ILE A 68 0.99 0.04 -1.67
C ILE A 68 -0.27 0.64 -1.04
N ILE A 69 -1.38 0.78 -1.81
CA ILE A 69 -2.59 1.45 -1.34
C ILE A 69 -3.65 0.49 -0.78
N PHE A 70 -3.46 -0.81 -0.90
CA PHE A 70 -4.45 -1.78 -0.44
C PHE A 70 -4.84 -1.63 1.04
N PRO A 71 -3.90 -1.36 1.98
CA PRO A 71 -4.28 -1.08 3.36
C PRO A 71 -5.23 0.11 3.52
N GLU A 72 -5.11 1.15 2.68
CA GLU A 72 -6.03 2.29 2.72
C GLU A 72 -7.42 1.93 2.18
N GLN A 73 -7.54 0.94 1.29
CA GLN A 73 -8.83 0.42 0.86
C GLN A 73 -9.60 -0.27 2.01
N LEU A 74 -8.88 -0.90 2.93
CA LEU A 74 -9.47 -1.45 4.16
C LEU A 74 -10.00 -0.34 5.06
N ARG A 75 -9.22 0.73 5.25
CA ARG A 75 -9.62 1.89 6.07
C ARG A 75 -10.78 2.65 5.44
N PHE A 76 -10.76 2.85 4.13
CA PHE A 76 -11.81 3.58 3.41
C PHE A 76 -13.20 2.96 3.62
N SER A 77 -13.29 1.64 3.77
CA SER A 77 -14.56 0.94 4.02
C SER A 77 -15.25 1.37 5.32
N ARG A 78 -14.53 1.98 6.25
CA ARG A 78 -15.03 2.43 7.57
C ARG A 78 -15.25 3.95 7.66
N LEU A 79 -14.83 4.71 6.64
CA LEU A 79 -14.96 6.17 6.60
C LEU A 79 -16.28 6.54 5.91
N GLN A 80 -17.34 6.83 6.66
CA GLN A 80 -18.65 7.14 6.09
C GLN A 80 -19.20 8.55 6.36
N ASP A 81 -18.49 9.43 7.08
CA ASP A 81 -19.05 10.75 7.44
C ASP A 81 -18.64 11.85 6.46
N GLY A 82 -19.47 12.04 5.41
CA GLY A 82 -19.25 13.09 4.38
C GLY A 82 -19.33 14.53 4.89
N MET A 83 -20.05 14.82 5.98
CA MET A 83 -20.19 16.19 6.50
C MET A 83 -18.92 16.69 7.21
N GLU A 84 -18.26 15.82 7.99
CA GLU A 84 -17.00 16.18 8.63
C GLU A 84 -15.89 16.42 7.60
N GLN A 85 -15.84 15.59 6.56
CA GLN A 85 -14.90 15.75 5.46
C GLN A 85 -15.10 17.10 4.73
N ALA A 86 -16.33 17.51 4.46
CA ALA A 86 -16.61 18.79 3.80
C ALA A 86 -16.12 19.99 4.62
N ALA A 87 -16.28 19.95 5.96
CA ALA A 87 -15.76 20.99 6.85
C ALA A 87 -14.23 21.05 6.83
N LEU A 88 -13.54 19.90 6.90
CA LEU A 88 -12.08 19.81 6.83
C LEU A 88 -11.53 20.29 5.47
N GLN A 89 -12.22 19.99 4.38
CA GLN A 89 -11.89 20.51 3.04
C GLN A 89 -11.96 22.05 3.00
N GLY A 90 -13.01 22.64 3.56
CA GLY A 90 -13.14 24.09 3.67
C GLY A 90 -12.00 24.71 4.50
N LEU A 91 -11.61 24.08 5.59
CA LEU A 91 -10.48 24.51 6.43
C LEU A 91 -9.15 24.42 5.69
N TYR A 92 -8.91 23.35 4.91
CA TYR A 92 -7.72 23.25 4.08
C TYR A 92 -7.66 24.34 3.02
N VAL A 93 -8.74 24.55 2.28
CA VAL A 93 -8.79 25.58 1.22
C VAL A 93 -8.52 26.99 1.79
N THR A 94 -9.01 27.28 2.99
CA THR A 94 -8.86 28.62 3.62
C THR A 94 -7.54 28.80 4.36
N GLY A 95 -7.00 27.75 5.01
CA GLY A 95 -5.87 27.86 5.93
C GLY A 95 -4.72 26.89 5.69
N GLY A 96 -4.79 26.08 4.62
CA GLY A 96 -3.75 25.12 4.26
C GLY A 96 -3.66 23.91 5.19
N LYS A 97 -2.63 23.09 4.98
CA LYS A 97 -2.36 21.87 5.75
C LYS A 97 -2.17 22.11 7.26
N GLU A 98 -1.76 23.31 7.64
CA GLU A 98 -1.59 23.66 9.05
C GLU A 98 -2.93 23.71 9.81
N ARG A 99 -4.04 23.97 9.08
CA ARG A 99 -5.38 23.96 9.65
C ARG A 99 -6.12 22.65 9.46
N ALA A 100 -5.85 21.95 8.35
CA ALA A 100 -6.49 20.68 8.06
C ALA A 100 -5.57 19.76 7.25
N ASN A 101 -5.08 18.69 7.88
CA ASN A 101 -4.23 17.69 7.25
C ASN A 101 -4.83 16.31 7.47
N PHE A 102 -5.86 16.00 6.72
CA PHE A 102 -6.69 14.79 6.84
C PHE A 102 -6.59 13.94 5.57
N SER A 103 -7.00 12.68 5.67
CA SER A 103 -6.99 11.74 4.55
C SER A 103 -8.13 11.99 3.58
N ILE A 104 -7.86 12.00 2.27
CA ILE A 104 -8.80 12.31 1.19
C ILE A 104 -8.78 11.19 0.16
N GLY A 105 -9.97 10.83 -0.32
CA GLY A 105 -10.18 9.90 -1.44
C GLY A 105 -9.87 8.45 -1.10
N LEU A 106 -9.93 7.60 -2.12
CA LEU A 106 -9.74 6.16 -1.99
C LEU A 106 -8.34 5.79 -1.48
N PHE A 107 -7.32 6.56 -1.87
CA PHE A 107 -5.94 6.29 -1.48
C PHE A 107 -5.55 6.97 -0.16
N GLN A 108 -6.51 7.63 0.49
CA GLN A 108 -6.35 8.28 1.81
C GLN A 108 -5.13 9.22 1.88
N MET A 109 -4.90 9.97 0.80
CA MET A 109 -3.79 10.93 0.72
C MET A 109 -4.05 12.14 1.59
N LYS A 110 -3.02 12.60 2.30
CA LYS A 110 -3.08 13.85 3.08
C LYS A 110 -2.60 15.04 2.25
N PRO A 111 -3.16 16.25 2.46
CA PRO A 111 -2.65 17.47 1.81
C PRO A 111 -1.14 17.66 1.93
N SER A 112 -0.57 17.43 3.12
CA SER A 112 0.88 17.54 3.34
C SER A 112 1.70 16.56 2.49
N PHE A 113 1.20 15.35 2.27
CA PHE A 113 1.84 14.35 1.41
C PHE A 113 1.83 14.81 -0.05
N VAL A 114 0.66 15.23 -0.56
CA VAL A 114 0.53 15.68 -1.94
C VAL A 114 1.38 16.92 -2.21
N GLU A 115 1.41 17.88 -1.28
CA GLU A 115 2.28 19.07 -1.39
C GLU A 115 3.77 18.71 -1.45
N GLN A 116 4.21 17.71 -0.69
CA GLN A 116 5.59 17.22 -0.75
C GLN A 116 5.89 16.53 -2.09
N VAL A 117 4.96 15.71 -2.61
CA VAL A 117 5.11 15.07 -3.92
C VAL A 117 5.18 16.12 -5.03
N GLU A 118 4.24 17.09 -5.07
CA GLU A 118 4.26 18.19 -6.04
C GLU A 118 5.58 18.98 -5.99
N ALA A 119 6.05 19.34 -4.78
CA ALA A 119 7.28 20.08 -4.61
C ALA A 119 8.53 19.32 -5.02
N ALA A 120 8.59 18.01 -4.73
CA ALA A 120 9.68 17.14 -5.16
C ALA A 120 9.66 16.94 -6.68
N TRP A 121 8.47 16.70 -7.25
CA TRP A 121 8.29 16.54 -8.70
C TRP A 121 8.77 17.77 -9.48
N MET A 122 8.46 18.97 -9.02
CA MET A 122 8.90 20.21 -9.67
C MET A 122 10.40 20.44 -9.60
N LYS A 123 11.14 19.70 -8.78
CA LYS A 123 12.61 19.70 -8.74
C LYS A 123 13.21 18.56 -9.57
N SER A 124 12.48 17.47 -9.78
CA SER A 124 12.91 16.33 -10.57
C SER A 124 13.00 16.66 -12.07
N PRO A 125 13.99 16.13 -12.81
CA PRO A 125 14.04 16.22 -14.27
C PRO A 125 12.87 15.48 -14.94
N LEU A 126 12.27 14.50 -14.30
CA LEU A 126 11.14 13.70 -14.81
C LEU A 126 9.93 14.57 -15.20
N ARG A 127 9.74 15.76 -14.57
CA ARG A 127 8.67 16.69 -14.95
C ARG A 127 8.69 17.10 -16.41
N HIS A 128 9.87 17.11 -17.04
CA HIS A 128 10.02 17.48 -18.47
C HIS A 128 9.69 16.29 -19.36
N GLU A 129 10.05 15.09 -18.96
CA GLU A 129 9.76 13.84 -19.65
C GLU A 129 8.24 13.61 -19.74
N TYR A 130 7.55 13.70 -18.60
CA TYR A 130 6.10 13.49 -18.51
C TYR A 130 5.28 14.75 -18.79
N ARG A 131 5.93 15.92 -19.02
CA ARG A 131 5.28 17.22 -19.25
C ARG A 131 4.23 17.58 -18.21
N LEU A 132 4.48 17.19 -16.96
CA LEU A 132 3.59 17.41 -15.83
C LEU A 132 4.17 18.48 -14.89
N TYR A 133 3.39 19.53 -14.67
CA TYR A 133 3.83 20.70 -13.90
C TYR A 133 2.79 21.11 -12.88
N PHE A 134 3.24 21.48 -11.69
CA PHE A 134 2.40 21.97 -10.61
C PHE A 134 2.73 23.43 -10.28
N ASP A 135 1.72 24.25 -10.03
CA ASP A 135 1.92 25.56 -9.42
C ASP A 135 2.02 25.39 -7.89
N LEU A 136 3.21 25.68 -7.35
CA LEU A 136 3.53 25.50 -5.94
C LEU A 136 3.12 26.68 -5.05
N LYS A 137 2.48 27.74 -5.61
CA LYS A 137 2.01 28.88 -4.82
C LYS A 137 0.99 28.41 -3.79
N ASP A 138 1.18 28.79 -2.54
CA ASP A 138 0.26 28.45 -1.47
C ASP A 138 -0.81 29.53 -1.29
N HIS A 139 -1.77 29.58 -2.22
CA HIS A 139 -2.95 30.45 -2.10
C HIS A 139 -4.23 29.63 -2.27
N ARG A 140 -5.35 30.24 -1.88
CA ARG A 140 -6.66 29.59 -1.80
C ARG A 140 -7.06 28.84 -3.06
N GLU A 141 -6.81 29.41 -4.24
CA GLU A 141 -7.16 28.81 -5.52
C GLU A 141 -6.33 27.54 -5.80
N GLN A 142 -5.03 27.57 -5.54
CA GLN A 142 -4.18 26.38 -5.74
C GLN A 142 -4.50 25.27 -4.75
N ARG A 143 -4.82 25.61 -3.50
CA ARG A 143 -5.30 24.63 -2.53
C ARG A 143 -6.62 23.97 -2.96
N ARG A 144 -7.54 24.75 -3.57
CA ARG A 144 -8.79 24.22 -4.14
C ARG A 144 -8.49 23.24 -5.28
N ARG A 145 -7.68 23.62 -6.27
CA ARG A 145 -7.30 22.76 -7.39
C ARG A 145 -6.58 21.48 -6.92
N ARG A 146 -5.73 21.59 -5.92
CA ARG A 146 -5.09 20.40 -5.31
C ARG A 146 -6.12 19.50 -4.65
N LEU A 147 -7.06 20.07 -3.92
CA LEU A 147 -8.16 19.31 -3.32
C LEU A 147 -9.00 18.58 -4.36
N GLU A 148 -9.36 19.25 -5.47
CA GLU A 148 -10.07 18.63 -6.60
C GLU A 148 -9.29 17.44 -7.16
N ARG A 149 -7.99 17.59 -7.39
CA ARG A 149 -7.13 16.46 -7.81
C ARG A 149 -7.09 15.33 -6.77
N MET A 150 -7.03 15.64 -5.49
CA MET A 150 -7.03 14.63 -4.44
C MET A 150 -8.36 13.87 -4.31
N GLN A 151 -9.46 14.43 -4.77
CA GLN A 151 -10.77 13.80 -4.82
C GLN A 151 -10.98 12.96 -6.07
N ASP A 152 -10.24 13.21 -7.12
CA ASP A 152 -10.32 12.51 -8.40
C ASP A 152 -9.47 11.23 -8.37
N GLU A 153 -10.06 10.08 -8.72
CA GLU A 153 -9.39 8.77 -8.65
C GLU A 153 -8.19 8.68 -9.61
N GLN A 154 -8.29 9.24 -10.81
CA GLN A 154 -7.20 9.21 -11.77
C GLN A 154 -6.02 10.05 -11.29
N TRP A 155 -6.29 11.21 -10.70
CA TRP A 155 -5.25 12.03 -10.08
C TRP A 155 -4.62 11.38 -8.85
N GLN A 156 -5.37 10.60 -8.08
CA GLN A 156 -4.78 9.81 -6.99
C GLN A 156 -3.80 8.77 -7.53
N CYS A 157 -4.14 8.09 -8.66
CA CYS A 157 -3.20 7.20 -9.34
C CYS A 157 -1.94 7.97 -9.84
N VAL A 158 -2.12 9.16 -10.42
CA VAL A 158 -0.99 10.03 -10.80
C VAL A 158 -0.09 10.31 -9.61
N TYR A 159 -0.63 10.81 -8.49
CA TYR A 159 0.16 11.12 -7.30
C TYR A 159 0.90 9.89 -6.73
N LEU A 160 0.27 8.72 -6.76
CA LEU A 160 0.92 7.47 -6.33
C LEU A 160 2.08 7.09 -7.28
N ALA A 161 1.88 7.21 -8.59
CA ALA A 161 2.93 6.97 -9.57
C ALA A 161 4.12 7.93 -9.40
N LEU A 162 3.83 9.23 -9.20
CA LEU A 162 4.87 10.23 -8.91
C LEU A 162 5.62 9.91 -7.62
N PHE A 163 4.91 9.48 -6.59
CA PHE A 163 5.52 9.05 -5.33
C PHE A 163 6.52 7.90 -5.54
N VAL A 164 6.14 6.85 -6.29
CA VAL A 164 7.02 5.71 -6.60
C VAL A 164 8.26 6.19 -7.36
N LYS A 165 8.08 6.93 -8.46
CA LYS A 165 9.19 7.45 -9.28
C LYS A 165 10.15 8.34 -8.49
N LEU A 166 9.63 9.21 -7.65
CA LEU A 166 10.44 10.10 -6.82
C LEU A 166 11.18 9.35 -5.70
N LEU A 167 10.61 8.27 -5.18
CA LEU A 167 11.33 7.39 -4.26
C LEU A 167 12.47 6.66 -4.95
N ASP A 168 12.24 6.14 -6.14
CA ASP A 168 13.26 5.45 -6.95
C ASP A 168 14.41 6.41 -7.32
N GLU A 169 14.10 7.66 -7.71
CA GLU A 169 15.10 8.69 -7.97
C GLU A 169 15.93 9.02 -6.71
N ARG A 170 15.27 9.13 -5.57
CA ARG A 170 15.90 9.50 -4.30
C ARG A 170 16.64 8.36 -3.63
N LEU A 171 16.18 7.13 -3.79
CA LEU A 171 16.69 5.92 -3.16
C LEU A 171 17.07 4.86 -4.22
N PRO A 172 18.22 5.02 -4.94
CA PRO A 172 18.59 4.10 -6.02
C PRO A 172 18.67 2.62 -5.60
N ALA A 173 19.02 2.35 -4.34
CA ALA A 173 19.02 0.99 -3.82
C ALA A 173 17.60 0.39 -3.74
N LEU A 174 16.57 1.21 -3.47
CA LEU A 174 15.17 0.77 -3.51
C LEU A 174 14.71 0.51 -4.95
N ALA A 175 15.14 1.34 -5.90
CA ALA A 175 14.82 1.20 -7.31
C ALA A 175 15.33 -0.12 -7.93
N THR A 176 16.39 -0.70 -7.38
CA THR A 176 16.96 -1.98 -7.84
C THR A 176 16.39 -3.21 -7.10
N MET A 177 15.55 -3.00 -6.11
CA MET A 177 14.87 -4.09 -5.40
C MET A 177 13.66 -4.58 -6.19
N GLU A 178 13.30 -5.83 -5.98
CA GLU A 178 12.13 -6.45 -6.57
C GLU A 178 11.32 -7.24 -5.53
N GLY A 179 10.09 -7.57 -5.88
CA GLY A 179 9.24 -8.45 -5.09
C GLY A 179 8.84 -7.87 -3.74
N GLU A 180 8.69 -8.74 -2.75
CA GLU A 180 8.07 -8.40 -1.47
C GLU A 180 8.84 -7.35 -0.66
N GLU A 181 10.17 -7.38 -0.72
CA GLU A 181 10.98 -6.41 0.03
C GLU A 181 10.81 -5.00 -0.52
N ARG A 182 10.74 -4.84 -1.83
CA ARG A 182 10.42 -3.56 -2.47
C ARG A 182 9.02 -3.07 -2.05
N ILE A 183 8.01 -3.92 -2.16
CA ILE A 183 6.63 -3.59 -1.74
C ILE A 183 6.60 -3.17 -0.27
N ARG A 184 7.29 -3.90 0.59
CA ARG A 184 7.36 -3.60 2.01
C ARG A 184 7.90 -2.21 2.28
N LEU A 185 8.98 -1.82 1.60
CA LEU A 185 9.60 -0.51 1.79
C LEU A 185 8.79 0.62 1.16
N LEU A 186 8.22 0.43 -0.03
CA LEU A 186 7.33 1.41 -0.66
C LEU A 186 6.08 1.66 0.19
N ALA A 187 5.43 0.60 0.67
CA ALA A 187 4.26 0.70 1.54
C ALA A 187 4.61 1.37 2.89
N THR A 188 5.79 1.05 3.45
CA THR A 188 6.28 1.72 4.67
C THR A 188 6.47 3.22 4.43
N ALA A 189 7.08 3.61 3.31
CA ALA A 189 7.28 5.01 2.96
C ALA A 189 5.96 5.75 2.78
N TYR A 190 4.98 5.12 2.12
CA TYR A 190 3.66 5.69 1.92
C TYR A 190 2.92 5.96 3.25
N ASN A 191 2.94 5.00 4.17
CA ASN A 191 2.28 5.12 5.46
C ASN A 191 3.02 6.03 6.45
N MET A 192 4.35 6.08 6.40
CA MET A 192 5.18 6.78 7.39
C MET A 192 5.60 8.17 6.94
N SER A 193 6.39 8.25 5.88
CA SER A 193 6.92 9.51 5.38
C SER A 193 7.55 9.36 4.00
N PHE A 194 7.16 10.23 3.08
CA PHE A 194 7.78 10.37 1.76
C PHE A 194 9.27 10.72 1.82
N THR A 195 9.71 11.41 2.87
CA THR A 195 11.09 11.91 3.01
C THR A 195 12.01 10.99 3.81
N ALA A 196 11.50 9.86 4.32
CA ALA A 196 12.28 8.92 5.12
C ALA A 196 13.48 8.35 4.35
N SER A 197 14.62 8.19 5.01
CA SER A 197 15.78 7.50 4.47
C SER A 197 15.54 6.00 4.35
N LEU A 198 16.36 5.32 3.55
CA LEU A 198 16.26 3.86 3.42
C LEU A 198 16.47 3.15 4.77
N GLU A 199 17.37 3.66 5.60
CA GLU A 199 17.62 3.12 6.96
C GLU A 199 16.38 3.26 7.85
N GLU A 200 15.72 4.42 7.84
CA GLU A 200 14.48 4.65 8.58
C GLU A 200 13.35 3.74 8.10
N LEU A 201 13.23 3.53 6.78
CA LEU A 201 12.26 2.60 6.20
C LEU A 201 12.53 1.16 6.63
N GLN A 202 13.79 0.71 6.57
CA GLN A 202 14.20 -0.61 7.04
C GLN A 202 13.89 -0.83 8.53
N ALA A 203 14.14 0.18 9.36
CA ALA A 203 13.84 0.12 10.79
C ALA A 203 12.34 0.13 11.12
N ALA A 204 11.51 0.67 10.21
CA ALA A 204 10.07 0.85 10.43
C ALA A 204 9.18 -0.22 9.77
N LYS A 205 9.69 -0.98 8.80
CA LYS A 205 8.92 -1.83 7.88
C LYS A 205 8.05 -2.92 8.54
N HIS A 206 8.28 -3.23 9.81
CA HIS A 206 7.51 -4.19 10.59
C HIS A 206 6.72 -3.56 11.74
N ARG A 207 6.60 -2.23 11.78
CA ARG A 207 5.83 -1.56 12.84
C ARG A 207 4.34 -1.81 12.70
N GLN A 208 3.72 -2.19 13.82
CA GLN A 208 2.28 -2.37 13.93
C GLN A 208 1.64 -1.09 14.47
N THR A 209 1.45 -0.10 13.61
CA THR A 209 0.88 1.21 13.95
C THR A 209 -0.35 1.56 13.13
N PHE A 210 -0.66 0.75 12.14
CA PHE A 210 -1.83 0.94 11.29
C PHE A 210 -3.09 0.37 11.95
N HIS A 211 -4.18 1.10 11.92
CA HIS A 211 -5.48 0.68 12.43
C HIS A 211 -6.60 1.08 11.46
N LEU A 212 -7.71 0.39 11.53
CA LEU A 212 -8.88 0.63 10.68
C LEU A 212 -9.94 1.53 11.34
N ASP A 213 -9.87 1.69 12.66
CA ASP A 213 -10.85 2.48 13.41
C ASP A 213 -10.69 3.98 13.11
N LEU A 214 -11.80 4.67 12.94
CA LEU A 214 -11.79 6.12 12.76
C LEU A 214 -11.24 6.83 14.03
N PHE A 215 -11.69 6.38 15.19
CA PHE A 215 -11.23 6.86 16.50
C PHE A 215 -10.61 5.71 17.29
N PRO A 216 -9.28 5.64 17.41
CA PRO A 216 -8.63 4.58 18.18
C PRO A 216 -9.04 4.60 19.64
N SER A 217 -9.26 3.41 20.20
CA SER A 217 -9.60 3.16 21.59
C SER A 217 -8.65 2.13 22.20
N LYS A 218 -8.87 1.76 23.47
CA LYS A 218 -8.08 0.69 24.12
C LYS A 218 -8.27 -0.68 23.47
N SER A 219 -9.37 -0.90 22.75
CA SER A 219 -9.69 -2.13 22.03
C SER A 219 -9.26 -2.10 20.57
N THR A 220 -8.67 -1.01 20.08
CA THR A 220 -8.19 -0.90 18.70
C THR A 220 -7.08 -1.90 18.42
N GLU A 221 -7.27 -2.67 17.38
CA GLU A 221 -6.22 -3.55 16.87
C GLU A 221 -5.29 -2.80 15.92
N TYR A 222 -3.98 -3.05 16.09
CA TYR A 222 -2.95 -2.48 15.25
C TYR A 222 -2.33 -3.55 14.36
N TYR A 223 -2.06 -3.16 13.12
CA TYR A 223 -1.54 -4.02 12.06
C TYR A 223 -0.23 -3.47 11.50
N GLU A 224 0.52 -4.34 10.85
CA GLU A 224 1.66 -3.97 10.01
C GLU A 224 1.13 -3.53 8.64
N TYR A 225 1.18 -2.23 8.34
CA TYR A 225 0.75 -1.68 7.05
C TYR A 225 1.42 -2.40 5.87
N ALA A 226 2.75 -2.48 5.92
CA ALA A 226 3.54 -3.13 4.89
C ALA A 226 3.30 -4.64 4.81
N GLY A 227 2.94 -5.30 5.91
CA GLY A 227 2.57 -6.71 5.93
C GLY A 227 1.28 -6.97 5.15
N ILE A 228 0.27 -6.12 5.32
CA ILE A 228 -0.99 -6.16 4.54
C ILE A 228 -0.69 -5.95 3.05
N ALA A 229 0.13 -4.97 2.70
CA ALA A 229 0.52 -4.69 1.32
C ALA A 229 1.22 -5.88 0.66
N VAL A 230 2.15 -6.52 1.36
CA VAL A 230 2.86 -7.72 0.89
C VAL A 230 1.91 -8.90 0.69
N GLU A 231 0.97 -9.12 1.60
CA GLU A 231 -0.02 -10.20 1.45
C GLU A 231 -0.91 -9.98 0.22
N TRP A 232 -1.34 -8.74 -0.02
CA TRP A 232 -2.08 -8.39 -1.26
C TRP A 232 -1.25 -8.67 -2.52
N TYR A 233 0.00 -8.23 -2.53
CA TYR A 233 0.93 -8.45 -3.65
C TYR A 233 1.14 -9.94 -3.98
N ARG A 234 1.25 -10.81 -2.96
CA ARG A 234 1.36 -12.26 -3.14
C ARG A 234 0.14 -12.87 -3.80
N ASN A 235 -1.05 -12.38 -3.45
CA ASN A 235 -2.32 -12.91 -3.94
C ASN A 235 -2.70 -12.37 -5.32
N GLY A 236 -2.11 -11.26 -5.75
CA GLY A 236 -2.36 -10.61 -7.06
C GLY A 236 -1.41 -11.08 -8.18
N LYS A 237 -0.48 -11.99 -7.85
CA LYS A 237 0.37 -12.70 -8.81
C LYS A 237 -0.23 -14.06 -9.10
#